data_9493eddf008ec02c614a7e10d75ac00d
#
_entry.id   9493eddf008ec02c614a7e10d75ac00d
#
_cell.length_a   1.000
_cell.length_b   1.000
_cell.length_c   1.000
_cell.angle_alpha   90.00
_cell.angle_beta   90.00
_cell.angle_gamma   90.00
#
_symmetry.space_group_name_H-M   'P 1'
#
loop_
_entity.id
_entity.type
_entity.pdbx_description
1 polymer ?
#
loop_
_entity_poly.entity_id
_entity_poly.type
_entity_poly.pdbx_seq_one_letter_code
_entity_poly.pdbx_strand_id
1 'polypeptide(L)'
;MANAGEVRRADARLPGTPPCARDNRAMSRKNHVSETPATQWLRAQGVDFTEHVYDYVDHGGTAESAAQLGVPEHEVVKTLVMQDEAARPMVVLMHGDRTVSTKNLARAIGAKSVEPCKPEVAQRHSGYLVGGTSPFGFRKEVPVYVQETILALPRILINGGRRGYLVGIPPAVLTEKLAAKPVQCAN
;
A
#
# COMPACT_ATOMS: atom_id res chain seq x y z
N MET A 1 84.08 39.27 24.95
CA MET A 1 83.11 39.67 25.97
C MET A 1 81.70 39.49 25.44
N ALA A 2 80.91 38.67 26.11
CA ALA A 2 79.47 38.63 26.25
C ALA A 2 78.67 38.43 24.97
N ASN A 3 77.60 37.79 24.92
CA ASN A 3 76.83 36.95 25.81
C ASN A 3 75.74 36.27 24.88
N ALA A 4 75.57 35.02 25.05
CA ALA A 4 74.62 34.23 24.33
C ALA A 4 73.19 34.60 24.77
N GLY A 5 72.32 34.93 23.78
CA GLY A 5 70.91 35.10 23.95
C GLY A 5 70.16 33.87 23.44
N GLU A 6 69.65 33.09 24.36
CA GLU A 6 68.89 31.90 24.19
C GLU A 6 67.49 32.28 23.68
N VAL A 7 67.17 31.94 22.39
CA VAL A 7 65.82 32.12 21.80
C VAL A 7 64.98 30.87 22.10
N ARG A 8 64.08 31.01 23.07
CA ARG A 8 63.05 30.02 23.38
C ARG A 8 62.11 29.89 22.16
N ARG A 9 62.04 28.72 21.56
CA ARG A 9 61.03 28.35 20.59
C ARG A 9 59.70 28.24 21.28
N ALA A 10 58.74 29.10 20.88
CA ALA A 10 57.36 29.02 21.28
C ALA A 10 56.69 27.88 20.49
N ASP A 11 56.20 26.91 21.23
CA ASP A 11 55.29 25.85 20.72
C ASP A 11 54.00 26.49 20.26
N ALA A 12 53.80 26.59 18.93
CA ALA A 12 52.54 26.94 18.33
C ALA A 12 51.66 25.68 18.26
N ARG A 13 50.86 25.48 19.29
CA ARG A 13 49.76 24.51 19.22
C ARG A 13 48.70 25.04 18.26
N LEU A 14 48.49 24.34 17.17
CA LEU A 14 47.37 24.54 16.25
C LEU A 14 46.04 24.26 16.98
N PRO A 15 45.02 25.11 16.80
CA PRO A 15 43.69 24.90 17.42
C PRO A 15 42.96 23.72 16.79
N GLY A 16 42.45 22.94 17.69
CA GLY A 16 41.56 21.80 17.60
C GLY A 16 40.86 21.45 16.29
N THR A 17 41.14 20.26 15.83
CA THR A 17 40.27 19.49 14.95
C THR A 17 38.88 19.41 15.59
N PRO A 18 37.81 19.74 14.85
CA PRO A 18 36.45 19.50 15.37
C PRO A 18 36.23 18.00 15.58
N PRO A 19 35.49 17.60 16.62
CA PRO A 19 35.23 16.21 16.88
C PRO A 19 34.46 15.60 15.68
N CYS A 20 35.00 14.48 15.23
CA CYS A 20 34.40 13.60 14.23
C CYS A 20 32.88 13.54 14.42
N ALA A 21 32.16 13.94 13.40
CA ALA A 21 30.73 13.74 13.31
C ALA A 21 30.45 12.27 13.63
N ARG A 22 29.75 12.04 14.74
CA ARG A 22 29.21 10.73 15.08
C ARG A 22 28.34 10.33 13.91
N ASP A 23 28.74 9.28 13.23
CA ASP A 23 27.93 8.54 12.28
C ASP A 23 26.58 8.26 12.94
N ASN A 24 25.61 9.09 12.65
CA ASN A 24 24.22 8.83 12.90
C ASN A 24 23.73 7.80 11.87
N ARG A 25 24.37 6.64 11.87
CA ARG A 25 23.73 5.42 11.39
C ARG A 25 22.64 5.07 12.38
N ALA A 26 21.57 5.87 12.41
CA ALA A 26 20.28 5.36 12.76
C ALA A 26 20.00 4.25 11.76
N MET A 27 20.37 3.02 12.13
CA MET A 27 19.86 1.82 11.48
C MET A 27 18.35 1.95 11.52
N SER A 28 17.76 2.45 10.43
CA SER A 28 16.38 2.20 10.11
C SER A 28 16.26 0.68 10.22
N ARG A 29 15.65 0.21 11.32
CA ARG A 29 15.12 -1.13 11.41
C ARG A 29 14.14 -1.22 10.25
N LYS A 30 14.58 -1.74 9.11
CA LYS A 30 13.70 -2.18 8.05
C LYS A 30 12.79 -3.17 8.74
N ASN A 31 11.56 -2.74 9.05
CA ASN A 31 10.51 -3.64 9.48
C ASN A 31 10.39 -4.68 8.36
N HIS A 32 11.01 -5.82 8.56
CA HIS A 32 10.97 -6.91 7.60
C HIS A 32 9.52 -7.37 7.54
N VAL A 33 8.81 -6.90 6.54
CA VAL A 33 7.46 -7.33 6.27
C VAL A 33 7.55 -8.74 5.70
N SER A 34 7.00 -9.71 6.41
CA SER A 34 6.92 -11.09 5.92
C SER A 34 6.21 -11.11 4.57
N GLU A 35 6.72 -11.87 3.63
CA GLU A 35 6.10 -12.06 2.32
C GLU A 35 4.64 -12.50 2.44
N THR A 36 3.79 -11.92 1.62
CA THR A 36 2.38 -12.28 1.51
C THR A 36 2.11 -12.86 0.12
N PRO A 37 1.01 -13.61 -0.08
CA PRO A 37 0.63 -14.03 -1.43
C PRO A 37 0.52 -12.87 -2.42
N ALA A 38 0.10 -11.69 -1.95
CA ALA A 38 0.02 -10.49 -2.78
C ALA A 38 1.40 -9.99 -3.24
N THR A 39 2.37 -9.90 -2.32
CA THR A 39 3.73 -9.45 -2.68
C THR A 39 4.46 -10.46 -3.53
N GLN A 40 4.26 -11.76 -3.29
CA GLN A 40 4.77 -12.82 -4.15
C GLN A 40 4.22 -12.71 -5.57
N TRP A 41 2.90 -12.48 -5.70
CA TRP A 41 2.26 -12.30 -7.00
C TRP A 41 2.82 -11.07 -7.73
N LEU A 42 2.93 -9.92 -7.06
CA LEU A 42 3.47 -8.69 -7.65
C LEU A 42 4.90 -8.90 -8.16
N ARG A 43 5.77 -9.56 -7.38
CA ARG A 43 7.14 -9.89 -7.80
C ARG A 43 7.16 -10.85 -8.99
N ALA A 44 6.31 -11.87 -8.99
CA ALA A 44 6.20 -12.82 -10.09
C ALA A 44 5.74 -12.15 -11.40
N GLN A 45 4.95 -11.05 -11.30
CA GLN A 45 4.54 -10.25 -12.44
C GLN A 45 5.56 -9.17 -12.84
N GLY A 46 6.70 -9.08 -12.15
CA GLY A 46 7.72 -8.06 -12.39
C GLY A 46 7.26 -6.64 -12.04
N VAL A 47 6.35 -6.50 -11.07
CA VAL A 47 5.83 -5.21 -10.62
C VAL A 47 6.68 -4.68 -9.48
N ASP A 48 7.27 -3.49 -9.67
CA ASP A 48 7.91 -2.75 -8.59
C ASP A 48 6.84 -2.11 -7.70
N PHE A 49 7.01 -2.20 -6.40
CA PHE A 49 6.11 -1.61 -5.42
C PHE A 49 6.85 -1.06 -4.21
N THR A 50 6.26 -0.08 -3.56
CA THR A 50 6.73 0.45 -2.27
C THR A 50 5.93 -0.18 -1.13
N GLU A 51 6.57 -0.38 0.01
CA GLU A 51 5.95 -0.99 1.20
C GLU A 51 5.59 0.09 2.21
N HIS A 52 4.36 0.04 2.74
CA HIS A 52 3.84 0.98 3.72
C HIS A 52 3.21 0.23 4.88
N VAL A 53 3.82 0.35 6.06
CA VAL A 53 3.34 -0.27 7.30
C VAL A 53 2.69 0.79 8.16
N TYR A 54 1.53 0.48 8.73
CA TYR A 54 0.81 1.32 9.67
C TYR A 54 0.22 0.47 10.80
N ASP A 55 -0.11 1.10 11.91
CA ASP A 55 -0.73 0.42 13.04
C ASP A 55 -2.20 0.14 12.72
N TYR A 56 -2.54 -1.15 12.62
CA TYR A 56 -3.91 -1.55 12.32
C TYR A 56 -4.85 -1.23 13.49
N VAL A 57 -5.88 -0.46 13.20
CA VAL A 57 -6.98 -0.16 14.13
C VAL A 57 -8.23 -0.90 13.63
N ASP A 58 -8.85 -1.69 14.52
CA ASP A 58 -10.07 -2.40 14.15
C ASP A 58 -11.18 -1.40 13.81
N HIS A 59 -11.85 -1.62 12.67
CA HIS A 59 -12.83 -0.69 12.08
C HIS A 59 -12.28 0.69 11.65
N GLY A 60 -10.97 0.96 11.72
CA GLY A 60 -10.38 2.23 11.29
C GLY A 60 -10.48 2.49 9.78
N GLY A 61 -10.57 1.44 8.99
CA GLY A 61 -10.76 1.54 7.53
C GLY A 61 -9.59 2.21 6.80
N THR A 62 -9.91 2.78 5.64
CA THR A 62 -8.93 3.49 4.80
C THR A 62 -8.60 4.88 5.34
N ALA A 63 -9.53 5.52 6.07
CA ALA A 63 -9.31 6.82 6.69
C ALA A 63 -8.15 6.76 7.71
N GLU A 64 -8.13 5.72 8.55
CA GLU A 64 -7.07 5.53 9.55
C GLU A 64 -5.71 5.29 8.88
N SER A 65 -5.64 4.39 7.91
CA SER A 65 -4.39 4.13 7.20
C SER A 65 -3.88 5.36 6.42
N ALA A 66 -4.79 6.12 5.80
CA ALA A 66 -4.44 7.35 5.10
C ALA A 66 -3.87 8.41 6.04
N ALA A 67 -4.51 8.61 7.21
CA ALA A 67 -4.06 9.55 8.22
C ALA A 67 -2.65 9.20 8.76
N GLN A 68 -2.42 7.93 9.11
CA GLN A 68 -1.12 7.48 9.62
C GLN A 68 -0.01 7.58 8.58
N LEU A 69 -0.32 7.33 7.31
CA LEU A 69 0.66 7.39 6.20
C LEU A 69 0.82 8.80 5.61
N GLY A 70 0.00 9.76 6.02
CA GLY A 70 0.05 11.14 5.51
C GLY A 70 -0.30 11.25 4.03
N VAL A 71 -1.24 10.45 3.54
CA VAL A 71 -1.70 10.44 2.15
C VAL A 71 -3.19 10.76 2.05
N PRO A 72 -3.67 11.29 0.91
CA PRO A 72 -5.11 11.43 0.70
C PRO A 72 -5.82 10.07 0.75
N GLU A 73 -6.95 9.97 1.45
CA GLU A 73 -7.75 8.75 1.50
C GLU A 73 -8.23 8.33 0.11
N HIS A 74 -8.40 9.29 -0.80
CA HIS A 74 -8.75 9.05 -2.20
C HIS A 74 -7.74 8.18 -2.96
N GLU A 75 -6.45 8.23 -2.58
CA GLU A 75 -5.38 7.41 -3.17
C GLU A 75 -5.31 6.00 -2.55
N VAL A 76 -5.96 5.78 -1.41
CA VAL A 76 -6.03 4.46 -0.78
C VAL A 76 -7.19 3.67 -1.38
N VAL A 77 -6.88 2.52 -1.95
CA VAL A 77 -7.88 1.70 -2.67
C VAL A 77 -8.36 0.55 -1.81
N LYS A 78 -9.67 0.48 -1.61
CA LYS A 78 -10.35 -0.64 -0.93
C LYS A 78 -10.51 -1.82 -1.88
N THR A 79 -10.24 -3.02 -1.39
CA THR A 79 -10.53 -4.28 -2.07
C THR A 79 -11.77 -4.89 -1.45
N LEU A 80 -12.86 -4.88 -2.17
CA LEU A 80 -14.16 -5.40 -1.72
C LEU A 80 -14.47 -6.71 -2.45
N VAL A 81 -14.78 -7.76 -1.70
CA VAL A 81 -15.25 -9.03 -2.27
C VAL A 81 -16.77 -8.99 -2.29
N MET A 82 -17.34 -9.05 -3.47
CA MET A 82 -18.78 -8.97 -3.71
C MET A 82 -19.26 -10.19 -4.47
N GLN A 83 -20.55 -10.38 -4.55
CA GLN A 83 -21.18 -11.45 -5.33
C GLN A 83 -22.42 -10.94 -6.05
N ASP A 84 -22.77 -11.61 -7.15
CA ASP A 84 -24.01 -11.35 -7.88
C ASP A 84 -25.17 -12.20 -7.33
N GLU A 85 -26.35 -12.10 -7.96
CA GLU A 85 -27.56 -12.87 -7.61
C GLU A 85 -27.39 -14.39 -7.70
N ALA A 86 -26.40 -14.86 -8.45
CA ALA A 86 -26.07 -16.29 -8.57
C ALA A 86 -24.94 -16.71 -7.63
N ALA A 87 -24.59 -15.87 -6.64
CA ALA A 87 -23.50 -16.07 -5.70
C ALA A 87 -22.12 -16.23 -6.38
N ARG A 88 -21.93 -15.67 -7.57
CA ARG A 88 -20.64 -15.66 -8.26
C ARG A 88 -19.78 -14.53 -7.68
N PRO A 89 -18.59 -14.84 -7.11
CA PRO A 89 -17.76 -13.85 -6.48
C PRO A 89 -17.07 -12.95 -7.50
N MET A 90 -16.82 -11.70 -7.10
CA MET A 90 -16.03 -10.71 -7.82
C MET A 90 -15.28 -9.82 -6.87
N VAL A 91 -14.25 -9.15 -7.34
CA VAL A 91 -13.53 -8.10 -6.63
C VAL A 91 -13.89 -6.75 -7.20
N VAL A 92 -14.14 -5.79 -6.32
CA VAL A 92 -14.39 -4.39 -6.68
C VAL A 92 -13.36 -3.51 -5.98
N LEU A 93 -12.64 -2.74 -6.77
CA LEU A 93 -11.63 -1.78 -6.29
C LEU A 93 -12.24 -0.39 -6.28
N MET A 94 -12.25 0.25 -5.10
CA MET A 94 -12.90 1.52 -4.86
C MET A 94 -11.98 2.46 -4.08
N HIS A 95 -12.08 3.78 -4.33
CA HIS A 95 -11.41 4.80 -3.51
C HIS A 95 -11.77 4.66 -2.02
N GLY A 96 -10.83 4.98 -1.15
CA GLY A 96 -11.02 4.93 0.29
C GLY A 96 -12.17 5.79 0.78
N ASP A 97 -12.27 7.01 0.28
CA ASP A 97 -13.28 8.01 0.61
C ASP A 97 -14.64 7.83 -0.09
N ARG A 98 -14.81 6.79 -0.92
CA ARG A 98 -16.04 6.53 -1.68
C ARG A 98 -16.66 5.19 -1.31
N THR A 99 -17.95 5.05 -1.59
CA THR A 99 -18.69 3.81 -1.43
C THR A 99 -19.15 3.25 -2.77
N VAL A 100 -19.36 1.94 -2.83
CA VAL A 100 -19.85 1.28 -4.04
C VAL A 100 -21.36 1.39 -4.14
N SER A 101 -21.85 1.95 -5.24
CA SER A 101 -23.26 1.82 -5.64
C SER A 101 -23.48 0.44 -6.23
N THR A 102 -24.08 -0.46 -5.47
CA THR A 102 -24.38 -1.82 -5.93
C THR A 102 -25.30 -1.83 -7.15
N LYS A 103 -26.22 -0.86 -7.24
CA LYS A 103 -27.11 -0.67 -8.39
C LYS A 103 -26.35 -0.28 -9.65
N ASN A 104 -25.42 0.68 -9.55
CA ASN A 104 -24.62 1.10 -10.71
C ASN A 104 -23.65 -0.02 -11.12
N LEU A 105 -23.05 -0.70 -10.16
CA LEU A 105 -22.17 -1.83 -10.43
C LEU A 105 -22.94 -2.96 -11.15
N ALA A 106 -24.10 -3.38 -10.64
CA ALA A 106 -24.92 -4.41 -11.24
C ALA A 106 -25.27 -4.06 -12.71
N ARG A 107 -25.65 -2.79 -12.96
CA ARG A 107 -25.93 -2.32 -14.33
C ARG A 107 -24.69 -2.38 -15.22
N ALA A 108 -23.53 -1.96 -14.70
CA ALA A 108 -22.29 -1.92 -15.47
C ALA A 108 -21.80 -3.32 -15.89
N ILE A 109 -22.05 -4.33 -15.06
CA ILE A 109 -21.58 -5.70 -15.31
C ILE A 109 -22.67 -6.63 -15.89
N GLY A 110 -23.90 -6.13 -16.07
CA GLY A 110 -25.02 -6.90 -16.60
C GLY A 110 -25.62 -7.93 -15.62
N ALA A 111 -25.44 -7.70 -14.30
CA ALA A 111 -26.04 -8.51 -13.24
C ALA A 111 -27.41 -7.95 -12.81
N LYS A 112 -28.27 -8.79 -12.24
CA LYS A 112 -29.54 -8.33 -11.67
C LYS A 112 -29.35 -7.59 -10.35
N SER A 113 -28.45 -8.09 -9.51
CA SER A 113 -28.06 -7.46 -8.26
C SER A 113 -26.64 -7.81 -7.90
N VAL A 114 -26.02 -6.97 -7.06
CA VAL A 114 -24.70 -7.21 -6.48
C VAL A 114 -24.77 -6.84 -5.00
N GLU A 115 -24.14 -7.66 -4.18
CA GLU A 115 -24.06 -7.43 -2.73
C GLU A 115 -22.65 -7.77 -2.19
N PRO A 116 -22.23 -7.21 -1.06
CA PRO A 116 -21.00 -7.63 -0.39
C PRO A 116 -21.10 -9.10 0.05
N CYS A 117 -20.03 -9.86 -0.14
CA CYS A 117 -19.92 -11.20 0.43
C CYS A 117 -19.87 -11.14 1.96
N LYS A 118 -20.44 -12.16 2.62
CA LYS A 118 -20.20 -12.39 4.06
C LYS A 118 -18.70 -12.59 4.31
N PRO A 119 -18.17 -12.18 5.47
CA PRO A 119 -16.74 -12.28 5.78
C PRO A 119 -16.13 -13.66 5.52
N GLU A 120 -16.82 -14.73 5.89
CA GLU A 120 -16.35 -16.12 5.75
C GLU A 120 -16.27 -16.52 4.26
N VAL A 121 -17.23 -16.04 3.46
CA VAL A 121 -17.26 -16.26 2.01
C VAL A 121 -16.13 -15.50 1.34
N ALA A 122 -15.95 -14.23 1.69
CA ALA A 122 -14.85 -13.39 1.21
C ALA A 122 -13.48 -14.03 1.51
N GLN A 123 -13.26 -14.50 2.74
CA GLN A 123 -12.01 -15.16 3.16
C GLN A 123 -11.76 -16.47 2.39
N ARG A 124 -12.81 -17.26 2.15
CA ARG A 124 -12.72 -18.51 1.39
C ARG A 124 -12.29 -18.29 -0.05
N HIS A 125 -12.77 -17.23 -0.69
CA HIS A 125 -12.44 -16.90 -2.06
C HIS A 125 -11.08 -16.21 -2.19
N SER A 126 -10.81 -15.25 -1.32
CA SER A 126 -9.58 -14.46 -1.38
C SER A 126 -8.36 -15.16 -0.78
N GLY A 127 -8.55 -15.92 0.29
CA GLY A 127 -7.47 -16.44 1.12
C GLY A 127 -6.94 -15.42 2.14
N TYR A 128 -7.56 -14.24 2.22
CA TYR A 128 -7.16 -13.15 3.11
C TYR A 128 -8.18 -12.94 4.23
N LEU A 129 -7.70 -12.47 5.37
CA LEU A 129 -8.58 -11.98 6.43
C LEU A 129 -9.21 -10.64 6.03
N VAL A 130 -10.44 -10.40 6.47
CA VAL A 130 -11.09 -9.09 6.29
C VAL A 130 -10.25 -7.99 6.94
N GLY A 131 -10.08 -6.86 6.26
CA GLY A 131 -9.16 -5.78 6.64
C GLY A 131 -7.73 -5.97 6.11
N GLY A 132 -7.39 -7.16 5.59
CA GLY A 132 -6.12 -7.47 4.95
C GLY A 132 -6.28 -8.01 3.52
N THR A 133 -7.45 -7.85 2.91
CA THR A 133 -7.74 -8.37 1.58
C THR A 133 -7.01 -7.58 0.50
N SER A 134 -6.17 -8.27 -0.26
CA SER A 134 -5.52 -7.74 -1.47
C SER A 134 -6.21 -8.28 -2.72
N PRO A 135 -6.22 -7.56 -3.84
CA PRO A 135 -6.70 -8.11 -5.10
C PRO A 135 -5.70 -9.07 -5.77
N PHE A 136 -4.44 -9.04 -5.32
CA PHE A 136 -3.35 -9.85 -5.87
C PHE A 136 -3.24 -11.18 -5.13
N GLY A 137 -2.87 -12.24 -5.84
CA GLY A 137 -2.65 -13.55 -5.24
C GLY A 137 -3.92 -14.18 -4.65
N PHE A 138 -5.07 -13.88 -5.22
CA PHE A 138 -6.35 -14.52 -4.85
C PHE A 138 -6.26 -16.04 -5.02
N ARG A 139 -6.89 -16.76 -4.10
CA ARG A 139 -6.91 -18.22 -4.10
C ARG A 139 -7.69 -18.79 -5.30
N LYS A 140 -8.70 -18.06 -5.77
CA LYS A 140 -9.49 -18.39 -6.98
C LYS A 140 -9.48 -17.22 -7.94
N GLU A 141 -9.38 -17.50 -9.23
CA GLU A 141 -9.59 -16.48 -10.23
C GLU A 141 -11.04 -15.99 -10.18
N VAL A 142 -11.20 -14.69 -10.03
CA VAL A 142 -12.50 -14.00 -10.01
C VAL A 142 -12.41 -12.74 -10.85
N PRO A 143 -13.51 -12.29 -11.45
CA PRO A 143 -13.55 -11.02 -12.17
C PRO A 143 -13.17 -9.87 -11.22
N VAL A 144 -12.34 -8.95 -11.72
CA VAL A 144 -11.95 -7.74 -10.98
C VAL A 144 -12.50 -6.53 -11.71
N TYR A 145 -13.17 -5.66 -10.97
CA TYR A 145 -13.69 -4.39 -11.46
C TYR A 145 -13.01 -3.26 -10.70
N VAL A 146 -12.70 -2.16 -11.38
CA VAL A 146 -12.05 -1.00 -10.79
C VAL A 146 -12.84 0.25 -11.11
N GLN A 147 -13.09 1.09 -10.10
CA GLN A 147 -13.65 2.42 -10.32
C GLN A 147 -12.73 3.19 -11.27
N GLU A 148 -13.24 3.62 -12.42
CA GLU A 148 -12.41 4.16 -13.51
C GLU A 148 -11.53 5.34 -13.10
N THR A 149 -12.01 6.18 -12.17
CA THR A 149 -11.26 7.35 -11.69
C THR A 149 -9.97 6.99 -10.95
N ILE A 150 -9.84 5.76 -10.45
CA ILE A 150 -8.61 5.24 -9.84
C ILE A 150 -7.47 5.20 -10.87
N LEU A 151 -7.79 4.90 -12.12
CA LEU A 151 -6.80 4.76 -13.19
C LEU A 151 -6.17 6.10 -13.61
N ALA A 152 -6.78 7.23 -13.26
CA ALA A 152 -6.26 8.57 -13.50
C ALA A 152 -5.29 9.07 -12.41
N LEU A 153 -5.15 8.33 -11.31
CA LEU A 153 -4.23 8.70 -10.23
C LEU A 153 -2.77 8.43 -10.64
N PRO A 154 -1.81 9.23 -10.16
CA PRO A 154 -0.40 8.98 -10.43
C PRO A 154 0.13 7.74 -9.70
N ARG A 155 -0.47 7.40 -8.56
CA ARG A 155 -0.12 6.27 -7.68
C ARG A 155 -1.33 5.90 -6.84
N ILE A 156 -1.40 4.65 -6.44
CA ILE A 156 -2.37 4.15 -5.47
C ILE A 156 -1.68 3.39 -4.35
N LEU A 157 -2.29 3.40 -3.18
CA LEU A 157 -1.96 2.52 -2.06
C LEU A 157 -3.06 1.49 -1.91
N ILE A 158 -2.71 0.22 -1.95
CA ILE A 158 -3.68 -0.88 -1.88
C ILE A 158 -3.18 -1.96 -0.92
N ASN A 159 -4.08 -2.74 -0.33
CA ASN A 159 -3.68 -3.73 0.67
C ASN A 159 -2.70 -4.77 0.09
N GLY A 160 -1.60 -4.97 0.78
CA GLY A 160 -0.52 -5.91 0.45
C GLY A 160 -0.73 -7.32 0.96
N GLY A 161 -1.96 -7.70 1.40
CA GLY A 161 -2.31 -9.07 1.80
C GLY A 161 -2.28 -9.33 3.30
N ARG A 162 -2.20 -8.29 4.13
CA ARG A 162 -2.36 -8.38 5.59
C ARG A 162 -2.83 -7.06 6.19
N ARG A 163 -3.39 -7.13 7.39
CA ARG A 163 -3.76 -5.95 8.17
C ARG A 163 -2.53 -5.10 8.50
N GLY A 164 -2.65 -3.77 8.45
CA GLY A 164 -1.55 -2.84 8.75
C GLY A 164 -0.47 -2.75 7.65
N TYR A 165 -0.79 -3.18 6.42
CA TYR A 165 0.18 -3.22 5.34
C TYR A 165 -0.42 -2.87 3.98
N LEU A 166 0.06 -1.79 3.38
CA LEU A 166 -0.29 -1.38 2.03
C LEU A 166 0.93 -1.46 1.12
N VAL A 167 0.69 -1.62 -0.16
CA VAL A 167 1.68 -1.48 -1.23
C VAL A 167 1.32 -0.32 -2.13
N GLY A 168 2.33 0.49 -2.48
CA GLY A 168 2.18 1.58 -3.43
C GLY A 168 2.57 1.12 -4.83
N ILE A 169 1.67 1.27 -5.80
CA ILE A 169 1.85 0.83 -7.18
C ILE A 169 1.28 1.86 -8.17
N PRO A 170 1.73 1.84 -9.44
CA PRO A 170 1.05 2.53 -10.52
C PRO A 170 -0.33 1.91 -10.77
N PRO A 171 -1.41 2.69 -10.99
CA PRO A 171 -2.75 2.17 -11.25
C PRO A 171 -2.83 1.27 -12.50
N ALA A 172 -1.99 1.49 -13.50
CA ALA A 172 -1.92 0.69 -14.72
C ALA A 172 -1.72 -0.82 -14.45
N VAL A 173 -1.07 -1.19 -13.33
CA VAL A 173 -0.92 -2.58 -12.89
C VAL A 173 -2.26 -3.29 -12.76
N LEU A 174 -3.32 -2.56 -12.36
CA LEU A 174 -4.65 -3.14 -12.17
C LEU A 174 -5.25 -3.63 -13.50
N THR A 175 -5.04 -2.89 -14.58
CA THR A 175 -5.56 -3.26 -15.90
C THR A 175 -4.61 -4.17 -16.68
N GLU A 176 -3.31 -3.90 -16.63
CA GLU A 176 -2.30 -4.61 -17.42
C GLU A 176 -1.95 -5.99 -16.87
N LYS A 177 -1.91 -6.14 -15.55
CA LYS A 177 -1.46 -7.38 -14.89
C LYS A 177 -2.61 -8.15 -14.23
N LEU A 178 -3.60 -7.43 -13.66
CA LEU A 178 -4.72 -8.02 -12.97
C LEU A 178 -5.96 -8.15 -13.88
N ALA A 179 -5.92 -7.62 -15.10
CA ALA A 179 -7.01 -7.56 -16.05
C ALA A 179 -8.31 -6.96 -15.47
N ALA A 180 -8.17 -5.99 -14.56
CA ALA A 180 -9.30 -5.30 -13.96
C ALA A 180 -10.08 -4.50 -15.02
N LYS A 181 -11.40 -4.62 -14.99
CA LYS A 181 -12.31 -3.93 -15.92
C LYS A 181 -12.76 -2.60 -15.31
N PRO A 182 -12.53 -1.46 -16.00
CA PRO A 182 -13.01 -0.16 -15.54
C PRO A 182 -14.54 -0.12 -15.50
N VAL A 183 -15.09 0.45 -14.43
CA VAL A 183 -16.54 0.64 -14.22
C VAL A 183 -16.80 1.95 -13.50
N GLN A 184 -17.99 2.52 -13.70
CA GLN A 184 -18.49 3.66 -12.93
C GLN A 184 -19.48 3.17 -11.87
N CYS A 185 -19.04 3.00 -10.65
CA CYS A 185 -19.87 2.49 -9.58
C CYS A 185 -19.69 3.21 -8.23
N ALA A 186 -18.96 4.34 -8.20
CA ALA A 186 -18.86 5.17 -7.01
C ALA A 186 -20.18 5.93 -6.74
N ASN A 187 -20.51 6.07 -5.44
CA ASN A 187 -21.48 7.04 -4.93
C ASN A 187 -20.79 8.34 -4.59
#